data_7a4f17b3166df2b9ddbd99888f41d947
#
_entry.id   7a4f17b3166df2b9ddbd99888f41d947
#
_cell.length_a   1.000
_cell.length_b   1.000
_cell.length_c   1.000
_cell.angle_alpha   90.00
_cell.angle_beta   90.00
_cell.angle_gamma   90.00
#
_symmetry.space_group_name_H-M   'P 1'
#
loop_
_entity.id
_entity.type
_entity.pdbx_description
1 polymer ?
#
loop_
_entity_poly.entity_id
_entity_poly.type
_entity_poly.pdbx_seq_one_letter_code
_entity_poly.pdbx_strand_id
1 'polypeptide(L)'
;MASLPSIVILGDYERALKRFSNWGVLDQKANLTIHHEPLRGEPLYEAVKDADAIAIVRDRAPFDEAMIARLPKLKFLMFTGERNGTLEASALVTRNIPMACTPGGPSKETTAELTWALILGASKRLVEQNKLISS
;
A
#
# COMPACT_ATOMS: atom_id res chain seq x y z
N MET A 1 -31.66 4.40 -8.12
CA MET A 1 -30.86 4.21 -6.87
C MET A 1 -29.42 4.55 -7.23
N ALA A 2 -28.76 5.41 -6.44
CA ALA A 2 -27.35 5.69 -6.67
C ALA A 2 -26.54 4.40 -6.39
N SER A 3 -25.61 4.06 -7.29
CA SER A 3 -24.71 2.94 -7.07
C SER A 3 -23.78 3.24 -5.89
N LEU A 4 -23.46 2.21 -5.10
CA LEU A 4 -22.48 2.36 -4.02
C LEU A 4 -21.13 2.76 -4.59
N PRO A 5 -20.36 3.63 -3.90
CA PRO A 5 -19.03 4.02 -4.33
C PRO A 5 -18.10 2.81 -4.41
N SER A 6 -17.22 2.79 -5.41
CA SER A 6 -16.23 1.74 -5.62
C SER A 6 -14.92 2.13 -4.93
N ILE A 7 -14.45 1.30 -4.01
CA ILE A 7 -13.15 1.44 -3.33
C ILE A 7 -12.24 0.31 -3.77
N VAL A 8 -11.07 0.65 -4.29
CA VAL A 8 -10.05 -0.32 -4.69
C VAL A 8 -8.82 -0.19 -3.81
N ILE A 9 -8.39 -1.30 -3.21
CA ILE A 9 -7.16 -1.37 -2.42
C ILE A 9 -6.13 -2.17 -3.18
N LEU A 10 -4.92 -1.62 -3.29
CA LEU A 10 -3.81 -2.19 -4.04
C LEU A 10 -2.63 -2.55 -3.12
N GLY A 11 -2.02 -3.70 -3.39
CA GLY A 11 -0.75 -4.06 -2.77
C GLY A 11 -0.85 -4.78 -1.43
N ASP A 12 -1.99 -5.41 -1.11
CA ASP A 12 -2.12 -6.27 0.09
C ASP A 12 -1.50 -7.65 -0.16
N TYR A 13 -0.20 -7.69 -0.45
CA TYR A 13 0.51 -8.93 -0.82
C TYR A 13 0.49 -9.98 0.27
N GLU A 14 0.48 -9.54 1.53
CA GLU A 14 0.45 -10.40 2.72
C GLU A 14 -0.96 -10.88 3.07
N ARG A 15 -2.01 -10.41 2.36
CA ARG A 15 -3.43 -10.70 2.65
C ARG A 15 -3.80 -10.36 4.09
N ALA A 16 -3.22 -9.28 4.61
CA ALA A 16 -3.26 -8.92 6.02
C ALA A 16 -4.35 -7.91 6.37
N LEU A 17 -4.76 -7.08 5.44
CA LEU A 17 -5.66 -5.94 5.71
C LEU A 17 -6.95 -6.37 6.39
N LYS A 18 -7.59 -7.45 5.93
CA LYS A 18 -8.84 -7.95 6.54
C LYS A 18 -8.69 -8.42 7.98
N ARG A 19 -7.46 -8.71 8.43
CA ARG A 19 -7.19 -9.19 9.79
C ARG A 19 -7.08 -8.07 10.82
N PHE A 20 -6.74 -6.86 10.37
CA PHE A 20 -6.38 -5.74 11.26
C PHE A 20 -7.43 -4.63 11.31
N SER A 21 -8.54 -4.77 10.57
CA SER A 21 -9.59 -3.74 10.56
C SER A 21 -10.98 -4.36 10.50
N ASN A 22 -11.93 -3.68 11.08
CA ASN A 22 -13.34 -4.03 10.96
C ASN A 22 -13.90 -3.47 9.64
N TRP A 23 -13.82 -4.25 8.58
CA TRP A 23 -14.32 -3.89 7.25
C TRP A 23 -15.84 -3.88 7.15
N GLY A 24 -16.54 -4.52 8.09
CA GLY A 24 -17.99 -4.54 8.14
C GLY A 24 -18.62 -3.14 8.25
N VAL A 25 -17.87 -2.13 8.69
CA VAL A 25 -18.33 -0.73 8.68
C VAL A 25 -18.58 -0.17 7.27
N LEU A 26 -18.00 -0.80 6.24
CA LEU A 26 -18.18 -0.46 4.83
C LEU A 26 -19.29 -1.29 4.16
N ASP A 27 -19.77 -2.34 4.80
CA ASP A 27 -20.86 -3.16 4.26
C ASP A 27 -22.09 -2.28 3.98
N GLN A 28 -22.67 -2.44 2.81
CA GLN A 28 -23.79 -1.63 2.32
C GLN A 28 -23.49 -0.14 2.07
N LYS A 29 -22.25 0.33 2.30
CA LYS A 29 -21.83 1.72 2.08
C LYS A 29 -20.89 1.87 0.88
N ALA A 30 -20.14 0.84 0.54
CA ALA A 30 -19.20 0.84 -0.57
C ALA A 30 -18.98 -0.56 -1.13
N ASN A 31 -18.61 -0.64 -2.39
CA ASN A 31 -18.10 -1.86 -3.02
C ASN A 31 -16.58 -1.89 -2.84
N LEU A 32 -16.08 -2.84 -2.06
CA LEU A 32 -14.66 -2.95 -1.75
C LEU A 32 -14.01 -4.07 -2.56
N THR A 33 -12.97 -3.74 -3.32
CA THR A 33 -12.10 -4.68 -4.03
C THR A 33 -10.68 -4.59 -3.51
N ILE A 34 -10.05 -5.72 -3.17
CA ILE A 34 -8.67 -5.76 -2.67
C ILE A 34 -7.83 -6.62 -3.63
N HIS A 35 -6.77 -6.03 -4.17
CA HIS A 35 -5.79 -6.71 -5.01
C HIS A 35 -4.57 -7.11 -4.19
N HIS A 36 -4.22 -8.39 -4.28
CA HIS A 36 -3.12 -9.01 -3.54
C HIS A 36 -1.86 -9.21 -4.39
N GLU A 37 -1.91 -8.83 -5.66
CA GLU A 37 -0.86 -9.06 -6.63
C GLU A 37 -0.27 -7.73 -7.12
N PRO A 38 1.01 -7.72 -7.54
CA PRO A 38 1.60 -6.52 -8.12
C PRO A 38 0.96 -6.22 -9.47
N LEU A 39 0.26 -5.10 -9.55
CA LEU A 39 -0.34 -4.60 -10.78
C LEU A 39 0.48 -3.44 -11.34
N ARG A 40 0.66 -3.42 -12.67
CA ARG A 40 1.38 -2.37 -13.41
C ARG A 40 0.74 -2.16 -14.78
N GLY A 41 0.94 -0.97 -15.36
CA GLY A 41 0.48 -0.65 -16.72
C GLY A 41 -1.00 -0.91 -16.92
N GLU A 42 -1.37 -1.57 -18.01
CA GLU A 42 -2.78 -1.77 -18.36
C GLU A 42 -3.55 -2.65 -17.37
N PRO A 43 -3.02 -3.74 -16.80
CA PRO A 43 -3.67 -4.47 -15.72
C PRO A 43 -3.99 -3.59 -14.49
N LEU A 44 -3.12 -2.65 -14.12
CA LEU A 44 -3.40 -1.70 -13.06
C LEU A 44 -4.54 -0.77 -13.43
N TYR A 45 -4.52 -0.21 -14.65
CA TYR A 45 -5.60 0.65 -15.14
C TYR A 45 -6.95 -0.07 -15.11
N GLU A 46 -7.04 -1.26 -15.65
CA GLU A 46 -8.28 -2.05 -15.67
C GLU A 46 -8.83 -2.31 -14.25
N ALA A 47 -7.94 -2.52 -13.29
CA ALA A 47 -8.34 -2.73 -11.90
C ALA A 47 -8.93 -1.47 -11.23
N VAL A 48 -8.55 -0.26 -11.68
CA VAL A 48 -8.90 1.00 -10.99
C VAL A 48 -9.73 1.98 -11.82
N LYS A 49 -9.97 1.73 -13.12
CA LYS A 49 -10.62 2.67 -14.03
C LYS A 49 -12.00 3.15 -13.58
N ASP A 50 -12.72 2.33 -12.83
CA ASP A 50 -14.07 2.62 -12.31
C ASP A 50 -14.09 2.95 -10.82
N ALA A 51 -12.93 3.11 -10.18
CA ALA A 51 -12.83 3.39 -8.76
C ALA A 51 -13.19 4.86 -8.44
N ASP A 52 -14.04 5.05 -7.43
CA ASP A 52 -14.28 6.35 -6.82
C ASP A 52 -13.15 6.70 -5.82
N ALA A 53 -12.60 5.69 -5.15
CA ALA A 53 -11.49 5.86 -4.21
C ALA A 53 -10.45 4.75 -4.37
N ILE A 54 -9.18 5.10 -4.24
CA ILE A 54 -8.06 4.16 -4.31
C ILE A 54 -7.24 4.25 -3.03
N ALA A 55 -6.90 3.10 -2.46
CA ALA A 55 -5.96 2.98 -1.35
C ALA A 55 -4.74 2.15 -1.77
N ILE A 56 -3.54 2.68 -1.55
CA ILE A 56 -2.28 2.02 -1.94
C ILE A 56 -1.51 1.61 -0.69
N VAL A 57 -1.15 0.35 -0.59
CA VAL A 57 -0.28 -0.12 0.48
C VAL A 57 1.17 0.18 0.11
N ARG A 58 1.77 1.19 0.76
CA ARG A 58 3.15 1.64 0.51
C ARG A 58 3.38 2.04 -0.96
N ASP A 59 4.58 1.84 -1.48
CA ASP A 59 4.98 2.14 -2.86
C ASP A 59 4.70 0.96 -3.83
N ARG A 60 3.58 0.24 -3.62
CA ARG A 60 3.33 -1.02 -4.32
C ARG A 60 2.59 -0.90 -5.64
N ALA A 61 2.04 0.27 -5.94
CA ALA A 61 1.40 0.55 -7.23
C ALA A 61 1.78 1.94 -7.73
N PRO A 62 2.32 2.08 -8.96
CA PRO A 62 2.69 3.37 -9.50
C PRO A 62 1.49 4.12 -10.07
N PHE A 63 1.41 5.41 -9.75
CA PHE A 63 0.43 6.34 -10.30
C PHE A 63 1.16 7.59 -10.82
N ASP A 64 1.57 7.55 -12.06
CA ASP A 64 2.08 8.71 -12.79
C ASP A 64 0.95 9.61 -13.28
N GLU A 65 1.30 10.75 -13.83
CA GLU A 65 0.34 11.72 -14.37
C GLU A 65 -0.56 11.11 -15.45
N ALA A 66 0.02 10.28 -16.33
CA ALA A 66 -0.72 9.65 -17.43
C ALA A 66 -1.77 8.66 -16.89
N MET A 67 -1.43 7.87 -15.87
CA MET A 67 -2.37 6.97 -15.22
C MET A 67 -3.49 7.75 -14.52
N ILE A 68 -3.15 8.78 -13.75
CA ILE A 68 -4.12 9.60 -13.02
C ILE A 68 -5.08 10.30 -13.99
N ALA A 69 -4.58 10.79 -15.14
CA ALA A 69 -5.40 11.45 -16.15
C ALA A 69 -6.48 10.52 -16.75
N ARG A 70 -6.23 9.22 -16.80
CA ARG A 70 -7.15 8.20 -17.32
C ARG A 70 -8.26 7.79 -16.33
N LEU A 71 -8.29 8.33 -15.11
CA LEU A 71 -9.21 7.92 -14.03
C LEU A 71 -10.30 9.00 -13.79
N PRO A 72 -11.31 9.14 -14.66
CA PRO A 72 -12.27 10.23 -14.59
C PRO A 72 -13.18 10.17 -13.35
N LYS A 73 -13.38 8.99 -12.77
CA LYS A 73 -14.25 8.77 -11.60
C LYS A 73 -13.53 8.96 -10.27
N LEU A 74 -12.20 9.04 -10.28
CA LEU A 74 -11.40 9.11 -9.04
C LEU A 74 -11.70 10.41 -8.28
N LYS A 75 -12.15 10.26 -7.03
CA LYS A 75 -12.52 11.34 -6.10
C LYS A 75 -11.62 11.43 -4.89
N PHE A 76 -10.90 10.34 -4.56
CA PHE A 76 -10.03 10.28 -3.39
C PHE A 76 -8.93 9.25 -3.59
N LEU A 77 -7.72 9.57 -3.14
CA LEU A 77 -6.61 8.63 -3.10
C LEU A 77 -5.94 8.65 -1.72
N MET A 78 -5.62 7.49 -1.19
CA MET A 78 -4.81 7.38 0.03
C MET A 78 -3.69 6.37 -0.14
N PHE A 79 -2.64 6.51 0.67
CA PHE A 79 -1.58 5.51 0.75
C PHE A 79 -1.11 5.34 2.20
N THR A 80 -0.55 4.16 2.50
CA THR A 80 0.03 3.90 3.82
C THR A 80 1.49 4.33 3.86
N GLY A 81 1.88 5.05 4.90
CA GLY A 81 3.21 5.64 5.09
C GLY A 81 3.22 7.14 4.86
N GLU A 82 4.29 7.81 5.29
CA GLU A 82 4.43 9.27 5.18
C GLU A 82 4.69 9.77 3.76
N ARG A 83 5.28 8.91 2.92
CA ARG A 83 5.68 9.23 1.55
C ARG A 83 5.35 8.07 0.64
N ASN A 84 5.10 8.39 -0.62
CA ASN A 84 4.97 7.41 -1.69
C ASN A 84 5.80 7.89 -2.90
N GLY A 85 6.90 7.19 -3.19
CA GLY A 85 7.82 7.53 -4.28
C GLY A 85 7.33 7.10 -5.66
N THR A 86 6.20 6.40 -5.74
CA THR A 86 5.60 5.92 -7.00
C THR A 86 4.32 6.66 -7.37
N LEU A 87 3.95 7.69 -6.59
CA LEU A 87 2.75 8.51 -6.81
C LEU A 87 3.13 9.93 -7.24
N GLU A 88 2.65 10.37 -8.41
CA GLU A 88 2.76 11.75 -8.86
C GLU A 88 1.65 12.61 -8.21
N ALA A 89 1.92 13.10 -6.99
CA ALA A 89 0.94 13.84 -6.20
C ALA A 89 0.48 15.15 -6.84
N SER A 90 1.34 15.79 -7.64
CA SER A 90 1.02 17.05 -8.35
C SER A 90 -0.13 16.86 -9.33
N ALA A 91 -0.26 15.71 -9.96
CA ALA A 91 -1.35 15.38 -10.86
C ALA A 91 -2.71 15.29 -10.13
N LEU A 92 -2.73 14.80 -8.90
CA LEU A 92 -3.95 14.80 -8.06
C LEU A 92 -4.35 16.22 -7.67
N VAL A 93 -3.37 17.06 -7.28
CA VAL A 93 -3.60 18.48 -6.95
C VAL A 93 -4.20 19.24 -8.13
N THR A 94 -3.63 19.07 -9.32
CA THR A 94 -4.11 19.70 -10.57
C THR A 94 -5.58 19.35 -10.87
N ARG A 95 -6.00 18.14 -10.50
CA ARG A 95 -7.37 17.66 -10.68
C ARG A 95 -8.28 17.91 -9.47
N ASN A 96 -7.81 18.61 -8.44
CA ASN A 96 -8.52 18.82 -7.18
C ASN A 96 -9.00 17.50 -6.53
N ILE A 97 -8.20 16.43 -6.65
CA ILE A 97 -8.49 15.16 -6.00
C ILE A 97 -7.79 15.15 -4.62
N PRO A 98 -8.56 15.13 -3.52
CA PRO A 98 -7.98 15.07 -2.19
C PRO A 98 -7.18 13.79 -1.98
N MET A 99 -6.07 13.93 -1.26
CA MET A 99 -5.15 12.86 -0.94
C MET A 99 -4.90 12.78 0.56
N ALA A 100 -4.75 11.57 1.08
CA ALA A 100 -4.36 11.32 2.46
C ALA A 100 -3.23 10.30 2.56
N CYS A 101 -2.49 10.35 3.65
CA CYS A 101 -1.50 9.35 4.00
C CYS A 101 -1.61 8.98 5.48
N THR A 102 -1.09 7.81 5.85
CA THR A 102 -0.96 7.47 7.27
C THR A 102 0.35 8.04 7.81
N PRO A 103 0.40 8.42 9.10
CA PRO A 103 1.66 8.81 9.71
C PRO A 103 2.67 7.65 9.68
N GLY A 104 3.95 7.97 9.67
CA GLY A 104 5.01 6.99 9.84
C GLY A 104 5.00 6.43 11.27
N GLY A 105 5.29 5.14 11.39
CA GLY A 105 5.55 4.51 12.68
C GLY A 105 7.05 4.50 12.99
N PRO A 106 7.48 3.88 14.11
CA PRO A 106 8.89 3.75 14.54
C PRO A 106 9.68 2.76 13.65
N SER A 107 9.28 2.60 12.40
CA SER A 107 9.85 1.60 11.48
C SER A 107 11.29 1.90 11.06
N LYS A 108 11.74 3.17 11.17
CA LYS A 108 13.12 3.56 10.81
C LYS A 108 14.12 3.00 11.81
N GLU A 109 13.82 3.17 13.09
CA GLU A 109 14.61 2.66 14.19
C GLU A 109 14.66 1.14 14.15
N THR A 110 13.50 0.50 14.05
CA THR A 110 13.38 -0.97 13.99
C THR A 110 14.13 -1.56 12.79
N THR A 111 14.09 -0.90 11.64
CA THR A 111 14.84 -1.32 10.44
C THR A 111 16.33 -1.20 10.66
N ALA A 112 16.80 -0.12 11.29
CA ALA A 112 18.21 0.09 11.60
C ALA A 112 18.70 -0.94 12.64
N GLU A 113 17.93 -1.19 13.69
CA GLU A 113 18.22 -2.19 14.72
C GLU A 113 18.34 -3.60 14.11
N LEU A 114 17.41 -4.01 13.26
CA LEU A 114 17.49 -5.30 12.58
C LEU A 114 18.71 -5.37 11.65
N THR A 115 19.04 -4.30 10.95
CA THR A 115 20.23 -4.24 10.09
C THR A 115 21.49 -4.47 10.91
N TRP A 116 21.65 -3.79 12.04
CA TRP A 116 22.77 -3.98 12.95
C TRP A 116 22.80 -5.38 13.56
N ALA A 117 21.64 -5.90 13.95
CA ALA A 117 21.55 -7.26 14.48
C ALA A 117 22.01 -8.31 13.46
N LEU A 118 21.63 -8.16 12.18
CA LEU A 118 22.09 -9.05 11.11
C LEU A 118 23.60 -8.93 10.83
N ILE A 119 24.14 -7.71 10.80
CA ILE A 119 25.58 -7.49 10.61
C ILE A 119 26.37 -8.14 11.74
N LEU A 120 25.98 -7.88 12.99
CA LEU A 120 26.64 -8.47 14.15
C LEU A 120 26.45 -9.99 14.21
N GLY A 121 25.26 -10.48 13.91
CA GLY A 121 24.97 -11.91 13.85
C GLY A 121 25.82 -12.65 12.82
N ALA A 122 26.00 -12.06 11.65
CA ALA A 122 26.88 -12.60 10.62
C ALA A 122 28.36 -12.56 11.03
N SER A 123 28.84 -11.42 11.55
CA SER A 123 30.23 -11.25 11.98
C SER A 123 30.62 -12.20 13.13
N LYS A 124 29.69 -12.51 14.02
CA LYS A 124 29.88 -13.43 15.16
C LYS A 124 29.47 -14.87 14.84
N ARG A 125 29.04 -15.17 13.61
CA ARG A 125 28.58 -16.49 13.18
C ARG A 125 27.54 -17.11 14.13
N LEU A 126 26.57 -16.32 14.60
CA LEU A 126 25.63 -16.74 15.64
C LEU A 126 24.86 -18.01 15.28
N VAL A 127 24.47 -18.18 14.02
CA VAL A 127 23.74 -19.38 13.55
C VAL A 127 24.61 -20.63 13.64
N GLU A 128 25.90 -20.53 13.30
CA GLU A 128 26.85 -21.64 13.39
C GLU A 128 27.14 -22.01 14.85
N GLN A 129 27.37 -21.00 15.68
CA GLN A 129 27.60 -21.18 17.12
C GLN A 129 26.41 -21.82 17.81
N ASN A 130 25.20 -21.37 17.50
CA ASN A 130 23.97 -21.94 18.06
C ASN A 130 23.82 -23.43 17.69
N LYS A 131 24.15 -23.83 16.47
CA LYS A 131 24.12 -25.25 16.05
C LYS A 131 25.11 -26.09 16.85
N LEU A 132 26.31 -25.55 17.11
CA LEU A 132 27.36 -26.27 17.88
C LEU A 132 26.98 -26.46 19.36
N ILE A 133 26.24 -25.52 19.95
CA ILE A 133 25.81 -25.63 21.36
C ILE A 133 24.57 -26.56 21.47
N SER A 134 23.76 -26.66 20.44
CA SER A 134 22.51 -27.45 20.44
C SER A 134 22.69 -28.90 19.97
N SER A 135 23.90 -29.27 19.56
CA SER A 135 24.27 -30.64 19.16
C SER A 135 24.94 -31.39 20.33
#